data_532e42eabe34269283fea2526ca3701a
#
_entry.id   532e42eabe34269283fea2526ca3701a
#
_cell.length_a   1.000
_cell.length_b   1.000
_cell.length_c   1.000
_cell.angle_alpha   90.00
_cell.angle_beta   90.00
_cell.angle_gamma   90.00
#
_symmetry.space_group_name_H-M   'P 1'
#
loop_
_entity.id
_entity.type
_entity.pdbx_description
1 polymer ?
#
loop_
_entity_poly.entity_id
_entity_poly.type
_entity_poly.pdbx_seq_one_letter_code
_entity_poly.pdbx_strand_id
1 'polypeptide(L)'
;MTSSPVRVLIHGASGRMGQALLRLAAQDPALQVVAAVIRRAPAQRVVDGVPYFAAAELSGAPAFDVGVDFSLPQGFDPVLALCVARGAALVSGTTGLDEAQRQALADAATRIPLIWASNFSLGVAVLNELVERAAAALPGWDCDIVESHHVHKQDAPSGTALTLGEAAVHGGAQPRYASLRAGDIVGEHLVQFAGLGERVELVHRASNRDIFARGALHAAARLPGRAPGVYRLRDLFG
;
A
#
# COMPACT_ATOMS: atom_id res chain seq x y z
N MET A 1 14.17 18.37 -19.12
CA MET A 1 13.96 19.21 -17.92
C MET A 1 13.67 18.26 -16.78
N THR A 2 14.58 18.13 -15.81
CA THR A 2 14.34 17.31 -14.62
C THR A 2 13.29 18.03 -13.78
N SER A 3 12.11 17.44 -13.61
CA SER A 3 11.10 17.95 -12.68
C SER A 3 11.71 17.98 -11.26
N SER A 4 11.34 18.97 -10.45
CA SER A 4 11.75 18.98 -9.03
C SER A 4 11.27 17.70 -8.35
N PRO A 5 12.06 17.13 -7.41
CA PRO A 5 11.64 15.94 -6.68
C PRO A 5 10.37 16.18 -5.89
N VAL A 6 9.52 15.15 -5.79
CA VAL A 6 8.31 15.18 -4.98
C VAL A 6 8.70 15.19 -3.49
N ARG A 7 8.19 16.17 -2.75
CA ARG A 7 8.45 16.32 -1.32
C ARG A 7 7.54 15.40 -0.51
N VAL A 8 8.15 14.51 0.26
CA VAL A 8 7.46 13.44 0.97
C VAL A 8 7.54 13.66 2.49
N LEU A 9 6.41 13.61 3.17
CA LEU A 9 6.34 13.44 4.61
C LEU A 9 6.09 11.96 4.91
N ILE A 10 6.94 11.31 5.72
CA ILE A 10 6.74 9.91 6.15
C ILE A 10 6.23 9.88 7.59
N HIS A 11 4.99 9.41 7.78
CA HIS A 11 4.38 9.22 9.08
C HIS A 11 4.45 7.76 9.52
N GLY A 12 4.74 7.50 10.79
CA GLY A 12 5.08 6.17 11.30
C GLY A 12 6.51 5.76 10.99
N ALA A 13 7.42 6.74 10.84
CA ALA A 13 8.80 6.57 10.37
C ALA A 13 9.67 5.64 11.24
N SER A 14 9.32 5.40 12.51
CA SER A 14 10.03 4.46 13.40
C SER A 14 9.61 3.00 13.22
N GLY A 15 8.51 2.74 12.52
CA GLY A 15 8.03 1.39 12.23
C GLY A 15 8.84 0.69 11.14
N ARG A 16 8.65 -0.63 11.00
CA ARG A 16 9.32 -1.44 9.96
C ARG A 16 9.12 -0.88 8.55
N MET A 17 7.88 -0.47 8.22
CA MET A 17 7.58 0.14 6.93
C MET A 17 8.18 1.54 6.82
N GLY A 18 8.10 2.36 7.86
CA GLY A 18 8.68 3.70 7.88
C GLY A 18 10.19 3.69 7.63
N GLN A 19 10.91 2.77 8.26
CA GLN A 19 12.36 2.60 8.05
C GLN A 19 12.69 2.14 6.61
N ALA A 20 11.90 1.24 6.05
CA ALA A 20 12.05 0.82 4.66
C ALA A 20 11.77 1.98 3.67
N LEU A 21 10.74 2.78 3.94
CA LEU A 21 10.41 3.97 3.15
C LEU A 21 11.55 4.99 3.17
N LEU A 22 12.09 5.33 4.35
CA LEU A 22 13.22 6.26 4.48
C LEU A 22 14.43 5.78 3.68
N ARG A 23 14.81 4.51 3.88
CA ARG A 23 15.98 3.91 3.20
C ARG A 23 15.82 3.86 1.68
N LEU A 24 14.64 3.51 1.19
CA LEU A 24 14.40 3.39 -0.25
C LEU A 24 14.19 4.75 -0.92
N ALA A 25 13.51 5.70 -0.25
CA ALA A 25 13.35 7.06 -0.77
C ALA A 25 14.69 7.78 -0.92
N ALA A 26 15.67 7.53 -0.04
CA ALA A 26 17.02 8.10 -0.15
C ALA A 26 17.77 7.62 -1.42
N GLN A 27 17.31 6.55 -2.08
CA GLN A 27 17.90 6.00 -3.31
C GLN A 27 17.16 6.46 -4.59
N ASP A 28 16.03 7.17 -4.43
CA ASP A 28 15.19 7.60 -5.56
C ASP A 28 15.30 9.12 -5.76
N PRO A 29 15.98 9.59 -6.83
CA PRO A 29 16.15 11.02 -7.08
C PRO A 29 14.83 11.75 -7.40
N ALA A 30 13.74 11.04 -7.69
CA ALA A 30 12.42 11.62 -7.90
C ALA A 30 11.74 12.02 -6.59
N LEU A 31 12.28 11.62 -5.42
CA LEU A 31 11.69 11.82 -4.10
C LEU A 31 12.63 12.60 -3.19
N GLN A 32 12.07 13.49 -2.37
CA GLN A 32 12.78 14.17 -1.30
C GLN A 32 12.00 14.02 0.00
N VAL A 33 12.54 13.27 0.97
CA VAL A 33 11.92 13.18 2.29
C VAL A 33 12.20 14.50 3.04
N VAL A 34 11.15 15.28 3.30
CA VAL A 34 11.24 16.58 3.99
C VAL A 34 10.88 16.49 5.47
N ALA A 35 10.20 15.43 5.89
CA ALA A 35 9.85 15.17 7.28
C ALA A 35 9.67 13.67 7.56
N ALA A 36 10.21 13.21 8.67
CA ALA A 36 9.94 11.90 9.26
C ALA A 36 9.21 12.11 10.58
N VAL A 37 8.00 11.55 10.71
CA VAL A 37 7.15 11.73 11.90
C VAL A 37 7.06 10.42 12.68
N ILE A 38 7.38 10.50 13.97
CA ILE A 38 7.35 9.37 14.90
C ILE A 38 6.60 9.76 16.18
N ARG A 39 6.23 8.80 17.02
CA ARG A 39 5.44 9.07 18.23
C ARG A 39 6.11 10.12 19.15
N ARG A 40 7.41 9.98 19.39
CA ARG A 40 8.23 10.91 20.18
C ARG A 40 9.48 11.19 19.39
N ALA A 41 9.77 12.45 19.11
CA ALA A 41 10.96 12.82 18.35
C ALA A 41 12.23 12.39 19.08
N PRO A 42 13.26 11.94 18.35
CA PRO A 42 14.55 11.60 18.94
C PRO A 42 15.26 12.85 19.44
N ALA A 43 16.26 12.67 20.32
CA ALA A 43 17.11 13.78 20.78
C ALA A 43 17.83 14.45 19.58
N GLN A 44 18.32 13.66 18.64
CA GLN A 44 18.83 14.15 17.37
C GLN A 44 17.67 14.41 16.41
N ARG A 45 17.41 15.68 16.11
CA ARG A 45 16.26 16.11 15.28
C ARG A 45 16.48 15.99 13.78
N VAL A 46 17.70 15.72 13.33
CA VAL A 46 18.02 15.46 11.93
C VAL A 46 18.88 14.19 11.87
N VAL A 47 18.42 13.19 11.12
CA VAL A 47 19.13 11.92 10.90
C VAL A 47 19.25 11.73 9.39
N ASP A 48 20.48 11.52 8.90
CA ASP A 48 20.78 11.36 7.46
C ASP A 48 20.19 12.48 6.58
N GLY A 49 20.21 13.73 7.11
CA GLY A 49 19.68 14.90 6.42
C GLY A 49 18.14 15.05 6.48
N VAL A 50 17.41 14.10 7.08
CA VAL A 50 15.96 14.12 7.23
C VAL A 50 15.57 14.70 8.59
N PRO A 51 14.72 15.76 8.65
CA PRO A 51 14.18 16.29 9.90
C PRO A 51 13.16 15.34 10.52
N TYR A 52 13.24 15.13 11.85
CA TYR A 52 12.33 14.31 12.62
C TYR A 52 11.44 15.14 13.53
N PHE A 53 10.14 14.84 13.49
CA PHE A 53 9.09 15.48 14.29
C PHE A 53 8.42 14.47 15.22
N ALA A 54 8.01 14.91 16.39
CA ALA A 54 7.05 14.16 17.18
C ALA A 54 5.65 14.25 16.54
N ALA A 55 4.81 13.25 16.76
CA ALA A 55 3.42 13.28 16.26
C ALA A 55 2.64 14.53 16.75
N ALA A 56 2.92 15.00 17.98
CA ALA A 56 2.34 16.23 18.50
C ALA A 56 2.83 17.51 17.79
N GLU A 57 3.93 17.44 17.05
CA GLU A 57 4.53 18.55 16.30
C GLU A 57 4.20 18.49 14.79
N LEU A 58 3.33 17.57 14.38
CA LEU A 58 3.02 17.28 12.98
C LEU A 58 2.62 18.53 12.18
N SER A 59 1.86 19.45 12.78
CA SER A 59 1.46 20.71 12.13
C SER A 59 2.62 21.64 11.77
N GLY A 60 3.75 21.52 12.47
CA GLY A 60 4.99 22.25 12.22
C GLY A 60 5.88 21.64 11.12
N ALA A 61 5.51 20.52 10.52
CA ALA A 61 6.28 19.92 9.44
C ALA A 61 6.41 20.89 8.25
N PRO A 62 7.54 20.86 7.51
CA PRO A 62 7.73 21.66 6.28
C PRO A 62 6.64 21.39 5.24
N ALA A 63 6.57 22.22 4.21
CA ALA A 63 5.68 21.99 3.07
C ALA A 63 6.06 20.66 2.36
N PHE A 64 5.06 19.85 2.03
CA PHE A 64 5.19 18.59 1.32
C PHE A 64 4.09 18.44 0.27
N ASP A 65 4.32 17.57 -0.71
CA ASP A 65 3.39 17.29 -1.80
C ASP A 65 2.55 16.05 -1.53
N VAL A 66 3.09 15.12 -0.72
CA VAL A 66 2.42 13.87 -0.34
C VAL A 66 2.80 13.43 1.07
N GLY A 67 1.80 13.03 1.86
CA GLY A 67 1.96 12.30 3.10
C GLY A 67 1.95 10.79 2.82
N VAL A 68 2.96 10.06 3.32
CA VAL A 68 3.01 8.59 3.27
C VAL A 68 2.87 8.07 4.71
N ASP A 69 1.74 7.42 4.99
CA ASP A 69 1.37 7.00 6.33
C ASP A 69 1.36 5.47 6.47
N PHE A 70 2.20 4.97 7.36
CA PHE A 70 2.23 3.59 7.85
C PHE A 70 2.31 3.58 9.37
N SER A 71 1.41 4.30 9.99
CA SER A 71 1.31 4.41 11.44
C SER A 71 0.34 3.38 12.05
N LEU A 72 -0.23 3.72 13.17
CA LEU A 72 -1.34 3.00 13.80
C LEU A 72 -2.63 3.79 13.62
N PRO A 73 -3.83 3.19 13.75
CA PRO A 73 -5.11 3.90 13.61
C PRO A 73 -5.19 5.20 14.44
N GLN A 74 -4.62 5.21 15.65
CA GLN A 74 -4.62 6.39 16.53
C GLN A 74 -3.79 7.57 15.99
N GLY A 75 -2.88 7.31 15.04
CA GLY A 75 -2.06 8.34 14.38
C GLY A 75 -2.64 8.83 13.06
N PHE A 76 -3.68 8.17 12.57
CA PHE A 76 -4.20 8.38 11.21
C PHE A 76 -4.91 9.75 11.03
N ASP A 77 -5.81 10.10 11.94
CA ASP A 77 -6.64 11.31 11.78
C ASP A 77 -5.83 12.61 11.68
N PRO A 78 -4.77 12.82 12.51
CA PRO A 78 -3.96 14.03 12.41
C PRO A 78 -3.24 14.18 11.06
N VAL A 79 -2.71 13.08 10.48
CA VAL A 79 -1.99 13.15 9.20
C VAL A 79 -2.97 13.34 8.04
N LEU A 80 -4.14 12.70 8.06
CA LEU A 80 -5.21 12.93 7.10
C LEU A 80 -5.64 14.40 7.11
N ALA A 81 -5.95 14.93 8.29
CA ALA A 81 -6.35 16.34 8.46
C ALA A 81 -5.28 17.31 7.94
N LEU A 82 -3.99 17.04 8.21
CA LEU A 82 -2.90 17.85 7.71
C LEU A 82 -2.79 17.81 6.19
N CYS A 83 -2.90 16.63 5.57
CA CYS A 83 -2.89 16.50 4.10
C CYS A 83 -4.05 17.30 3.48
N VAL A 84 -5.25 17.18 4.02
CA VAL A 84 -6.43 17.95 3.56
C VAL A 84 -6.23 19.44 3.73
N ALA A 85 -5.71 19.90 4.88
CA ALA A 85 -5.48 21.33 5.14
C ALA A 85 -4.44 21.94 4.19
N ARG A 86 -3.48 21.15 3.73
CA ARG A 86 -2.40 21.60 2.83
C ARG A 86 -2.66 21.31 1.35
N GLY A 87 -3.77 20.66 1.00
CA GLY A 87 -4.04 20.19 -0.36
C GLY A 87 -3.01 19.16 -0.86
N ALA A 88 -2.33 18.47 0.05
CA ALA A 88 -1.33 17.48 -0.26
C ALA A 88 -1.98 16.09 -0.49
N ALA A 89 -1.39 15.28 -1.35
CA ALA A 89 -1.83 13.90 -1.56
C ALA A 89 -1.61 13.03 -0.32
N LEU A 90 -2.37 11.93 -0.19
CA LEU A 90 -2.16 10.93 0.87
C LEU A 90 -1.99 9.53 0.31
N VAL A 91 -0.93 8.84 0.74
CA VAL A 91 -0.73 7.40 0.55
C VAL A 91 -0.72 6.75 1.93
N SER A 92 -1.75 5.96 2.26
CA SER A 92 -1.83 5.32 3.57
C SER A 92 -1.96 3.80 3.48
N GLY A 93 -1.11 3.11 4.23
CA GLY A 93 -1.14 1.67 4.48
C GLY A 93 -1.55 1.32 5.92
N THR A 94 -2.05 2.28 6.69
CA THR A 94 -2.54 2.04 8.04
C THR A 94 -3.79 1.16 7.99
N THR A 95 -3.72 -0.01 8.61
CA THR A 95 -4.82 -0.98 8.70
C THR A 95 -5.57 -0.85 10.01
N GLY A 96 -6.79 -1.41 10.08
CA GLY A 96 -7.60 -1.39 11.29
C GLY A 96 -8.32 -0.05 11.54
N LEU A 97 -8.52 0.75 10.51
CA LEU A 97 -9.33 1.97 10.59
C LEU A 97 -10.77 1.63 10.94
N ASP A 98 -11.35 2.37 11.85
CA ASP A 98 -12.76 2.27 12.20
C ASP A 98 -13.68 2.94 11.15
N GLU A 99 -15.00 2.88 11.37
CA GLU A 99 -15.97 3.42 10.43
C GLU A 99 -15.86 4.94 10.30
N ALA A 100 -15.62 5.65 11.39
CA ALA A 100 -15.48 7.11 11.37
C ALA A 100 -14.24 7.53 10.56
N GLN A 101 -13.13 6.80 10.70
CA GLN A 101 -11.91 7.02 9.93
C GLN A 101 -12.08 6.70 8.44
N ARG A 102 -12.82 5.64 8.11
CA ARG A 102 -13.17 5.33 6.71
C ARG A 102 -14.06 6.41 6.10
N GLN A 103 -15.02 6.93 6.86
CA GLN A 103 -15.84 8.06 6.41
C GLN A 103 -14.98 9.32 6.20
N ALA A 104 -14.06 9.62 7.13
CA ALA A 104 -13.13 10.74 6.99
C ALA A 104 -12.25 10.62 5.74
N LEU A 105 -11.82 9.40 5.36
CA LEU A 105 -11.13 9.14 4.09
C LEU A 105 -12.01 9.48 2.88
N ALA A 106 -13.28 9.03 2.89
CA ALA A 106 -14.21 9.31 1.80
C ALA A 106 -14.45 10.81 1.63
N ASP A 107 -14.60 11.54 2.74
CA ASP A 107 -14.75 13.00 2.73
C ASP A 107 -13.49 13.71 2.23
N ALA A 108 -12.30 13.25 2.67
CA ALA A 108 -11.02 13.78 2.21
C ALA A 108 -10.81 13.60 0.70
N ALA A 109 -11.28 12.48 0.14
CA ALA A 109 -11.18 12.20 -1.28
C ALA A 109 -11.91 13.21 -2.17
N THR A 110 -12.85 13.98 -1.63
CA THR A 110 -13.50 15.10 -2.37
C THR A 110 -12.59 16.31 -2.49
N ARG A 111 -11.48 16.37 -1.75
CA ARG A 111 -10.60 17.53 -1.61
C ARG A 111 -9.16 17.27 -2.04
N ILE A 112 -8.67 16.04 -1.87
CA ILE A 112 -7.30 15.64 -2.21
C ILE A 112 -7.28 14.29 -2.94
N PRO A 113 -6.26 14.02 -3.77
CA PRO A 113 -6.03 12.67 -4.27
C PRO A 113 -5.47 11.80 -3.15
N LEU A 114 -6.04 10.62 -2.96
CA LEU A 114 -5.57 9.69 -1.97
C LEU A 114 -5.63 8.24 -2.43
N ILE A 115 -4.76 7.42 -1.83
CA ILE A 115 -4.79 5.97 -1.90
C ILE A 115 -4.70 5.40 -0.49
N TRP A 116 -5.64 4.53 -0.15
CA TRP A 116 -5.60 3.72 1.05
C TRP A 116 -5.69 2.25 0.66
N ALA A 117 -4.71 1.46 1.06
CA ALA A 117 -4.64 0.05 0.72
C ALA A 117 -3.97 -0.76 1.83
N SER A 118 -4.43 -1.98 2.05
CA SER A 118 -3.79 -2.93 2.96
C SER A 118 -2.54 -3.58 2.37
N ASN A 119 -2.34 -3.46 1.05
CA ASN A 119 -1.21 -4.04 0.33
C ASN A 119 -0.76 -3.10 -0.79
N PHE A 120 0.53 -2.74 -0.78
CA PHE A 120 1.16 -1.86 -1.77
C PHE A 120 2.09 -2.60 -2.74
N SER A 121 2.03 -3.93 -2.83
CA SER A 121 2.81 -4.66 -3.82
C SER A 121 2.31 -4.36 -5.24
N LEU A 122 3.18 -3.82 -6.10
CA LEU A 122 2.89 -3.60 -7.52
C LEU A 122 2.56 -4.93 -8.22
N GLY A 123 3.32 -5.98 -7.89
CA GLY A 123 3.08 -7.32 -8.46
C GLY A 123 1.71 -7.88 -8.08
N VAL A 124 1.25 -7.69 -6.85
CA VAL A 124 -0.09 -8.09 -6.41
C VAL A 124 -1.16 -7.26 -7.12
N ALA A 125 -0.94 -5.96 -7.31
CA ALA A 125 -1.90 -5.12 -8.03
C ALA A 125 -2.08 -5.56 -9.49
N VAL A 126 -0.99 -5.90 -10.19
CA VAL A 126 -1.04 -6.51 -11.53
C VAL A 126 -1.73 -7.87 -11.49
N LEU A 127 -1.38 -8.72 -10.50
CA LEU A 127 -1.99 -10.04 -10.36
C LEU A 127 -3.52 -9.94 -10.20
N ASN A 128 -4.04 -8.99 -9.41
CA ASN A 128 -5.47 -8.77 -9.28
C ASN A 128 -6.17 -8.51 -10.61
N GLU A 129 -5.59 -7.66 -11.47
CA GLU A 129 -6.17 -7.39 -12.81
C GLU A 129 -6.15 -8.63 -13.70
N LEU A 130 -5.04 -9.39 -13.67
CA LEU A 130 -4.93 -10.61 -14.45
C LEU A 130 -5.93 -11.67 -14.00
N VAL A 131 -6.16 -11.80 -12.68
CA VAL A 131 -7.15 -12.72 -12.10
C VAL A 131 -8.57 -12.34 -12.53
N GLU A 132 -8.96 -11.07 -12.43
CA GLU A 132 -10.26 -10.60 -12.87
C GLU A 132 -10.49 -10.90 -14.37
N ARG A 133 -9.48 -10.60 -15.20
CA ARG A 133 -9.53 -10.87 -16.65
C ARG A 133 -9.60 -12.36 -16.97
N ALA A 134 -8.80 -13.18 -16.29
CA ALA A 134 -8.80 -14.64 -16.50
C ALA A 134 -10.16 -15.24 -16.11
N ALA A 135 -10.71 -14.85 -14.96
CA ALA A 135 -12.03 -15.28 -14.52
C ALA A 135 -13.12 -14.95 -15.54
N ALA A 136 -13.11 -13.73 -16.09
CA ALA A 136 -14.08 -13.31 -17.10
C ALA A 136 -13.92 -14.05 -18.43
N ALA A 137 -12.71 -14.46 -18.79
CA ALA A 137 -12.42 -15.16 -20.04
C ALA A 137 -12.67 -16.67 -19.97
N LEU A 138 -12.71 -17.25 -18.75
CA LEU A 138 -12.79 -18.70 -18.51
C LEU A 138 -14.06 -19.07 -17.68
N PRO A 139 -15.28 -18.76 -18.20
CA PRO A 139 -16.50 -19.01 -17.43
C PRO A 139 -16.69 -20.51 -17.19
N GLY A 140 -17.06 -20.86 -15.94
CA GLY A 140 -17.33 -22.25 -15.55
C GLY A 140 -16.08 -23.08 -15.21
N TRP A 141 -14.86 -22.51 -15.32
CA TRP A 141 -13.67 -23.18 -14.82
C TRP A 141 -13.59 -23.11 -13.29
N ASP A 142 -13.04 -24.16 -12.67
CA ASP A 142 -12.71 -24.13 -11.24
C ASP A 142 -11.67 -23.05 -10.96
N CYS A 143 -11.85 -22.30 -9.87
CA CYS A 143 -10.89 -21.28 -9.42
C CYS A 143 -10.39 -21.62 -8.02
N ASP A 144 -9.09 -21.87 -7.88
CA ASP A 144 -8.46 -22.14 -6.60
C ASP A 144 -7.37 -21.10 -6.30
N ILE A 145 -7.35 -20.60 -5.08
CA ILE A 145 -6.35 -19.65 -4.58
C ILE A 145 -5.56 -20.35 -3.48
N VAL A 146 -4.28 -20.61 -3.74
CA VAL A 146 -3.35 -21.21 -2.78
C VAL A 146 -2.37 -20.14 -2.32
N GLU A 147 -2.26 -19.94 -0.99
CA GLU A 147 -1.33 -18.97 -0.42
C GLU A 147 -0.40 -19.62 0.58
N SER A 148 0.85 -19.16 0.61
CA SER A 148 1.87 -19.65 1.51
C SER A 148 2.54 -18.50 2.25
N HIS A 149 2.66 -18.59 3.57
CA HIS A 149 3.34 -17.61 4.42
C HIS A 149 4.13 -18.30 5.52
N HIS A 150 4.93 -17.50 6.23
CA HIS A 150 5.72 -17.97 7.37
C HIS A 150 4.84 -18.53 8.49
N VAL A 151 5.43 -19.39 9.32
CA VAL A 151 4.72 -20.12 10.41
C VAL A 151 4.04 -19.23 11.45
N HIS A 152 4.47 -17.97 11.58
CA HIS A 152 3.91 -17.01 12.55
C HIS A 152 2.71 -16.22 12.06
N LYS A 153 2.27 -16.39 10.79
CA LYS A 153 1.11 -15.69 10.26
C LYS A 153 -0.18 -16.31 10.79
N GLN A 154 -1.02 -15.50 11.45
CA GLN A 154 -2.23 -15.96 12.15
C GLN A 154 -3.46 -16.05 11.25
N ASP A 155 -3.65 -15.04 10.39
CA ASP A 155 -4.80 -14.97 9.49
C ASP A 155 -4.69 -15.99 8.35
N ALA A 156 -5.78 -16.71 8.08
CA ALA A 156 -5.93 -17.65 6.98
C ALA A 156 -7.40 -17.66 6.53
N PRO A 157 -7.69 -17.41 5.23
CA PRO A 157 -6.78 -16.98 4.19
C PRO A 157 -6.16 -15.60 4.47
N SER A 158 -5.01 -15.32 3.84
CA SER A 158 -4.38 -14.02 3.94
C SER A 158 -5.24 -12.91 3.29
N GLY A 159 -5.12 -11.66 3.77
CA GLY A 159 -5.84 -10.53 3.17
C GLY A 159 -5.59 -10.38 1.66
N THR A 160 -4.39 -10.69 1.18
CA THR A 160 -4.09 -10.70 -0.26
C THR A 160 -4.85 -11.80 -1.00
N ALA A 161 -4.95 -13.01 -0.42
CA ALA A 161 -5.74 -14.08 -1.04
C ALA A 161 -7.23 -13.71 -1.12
N LEU A 162 -7.76 -13.05 -0.10
CA LEU A 162 -9.15 -12.56 -0.12
C LEU A 162 -9.34 -11.51 -1.22
N THR A 163 -8.43 -10.56 -1.37
CA THR A 163 -8.50 -9.54 -2.44
C THR A 163 -8.41 -10.18 -3.84
N LEU A 164 -7.56 -11.20 -4.02
CA LEU A 164 -7.50 -11.97 -5.28
C LEU A 164 -8.82 -12.72 -5.54
N GLY A 165 -9.44 -13.24 -4.47
CA GLY A 165 -10.76 -13.86 -4.57
C GLY A 165 -11.87 -12.89 -4.95
N GLU A 166 -11.85 -11.67 -4.41
CA GLU A 166 -12.75 -10.59 -4.82
C GLU A 166 -12.60 -10.28 -6.31
N ALA A 167 -11.36 -10.21 -6.82
CA ALA A 167 -11.10 -10.02 -8.23
C ALA A 167 -11.63 -11.18 -9.08
N ALA A 168 -11.46 -12.43 -8.62
CA ALA A 168 -12.04 -13.59 -9.30
C ALA A 168 -13.57 -13.56 -9.34
N VAL A 169 -14.21 -13.17 -8.23
CA VAL A 169 -15.67 -13.00 -8.13
C VAL A 169 -16.17 -11.91 -9.08
N HIS A 170 -15.48 -10.77 -9.17
CA HIS A 170 -15.80 -9.71 -10.12
C HIS A 170 -15.75 -10.21 -11.57
N GLY A 171 -14.80 -11.10 -11.89
CA GLY A 171 -14.74 -11.78 -13.19
C GLY A 171 -15.75 -12.91 -13.38
N GLY A 172 -16.57 -13.25 -12.36
CA GLY A 172 -17.63 -14.26 -12.45
C GLY A 172 -17.22 -15.67 -11.95
N ALA A 173 -16.01 -15.85 -11.39
CA ALA A 173 -15.58 -17.12 -10.82
C ALA A 173 -16.03 -17.28 -9.36
N GLN A 174 -15.96 -18.53 -8.85
CA GLN A 174 -16.22 -18.87 -7.44
C GLN A 174 -14.93 -19.42 -6.81
N PRO A 175 -14.10 -18.58 -6.16
CA PRO A 175 -12.81 -19.02 -5.66
C PRO A 175 -12.93 -19.90 -4.43
N ARG A 176 -12.10 -20.94 -4.37
CA ARG A 176 -11.81 -21.77 -3.19
C ARG A 176 -10.42 -21.39 -2.66
N TYR A 177 -10.18 -21.58 -1.37
CA TYR A 177 -8.92 -21.15 -0.73
C TYR A 177 -8.22 -22.30 -0.05
N ALA A 178 -6.89 -22.32 -0.16
CA ALA A 178 -5.99 -23.14 0.61
C ALA A 178 -4.84 -22.31 1.18
N SER A 179 -4.52 -22.51 2.46
CA SER A 179 -3.49 -21.75 3.16
C SER A 179 -2.40 -22.66 3.68
N LEU A 180 -1.15 -22.35 3.36
CA LEU A 180 0.03 -23.03 3.86
C LEU A 180 0.83 -22.13 4.80
N ARG A 181 1.39 -22.70 5.87
CA ARG A 181 2.26 -21.99 6.82
C ARG A 181 3.56 -22.79 6.95
N ALA A 182 4.65 -22.25 6.40
CA ALA A 182 5.92 -22.97 6.31
C ALA A 182 7.11 -22.01 6.37
N GLY A 183 8.12 -22.36 7.14
CA GLY A 183 9.39 -21.65 7.23
C GLY A 183 9.24 -20.15 7.46
N ASP A 184 9.99 -19.39 6.69
CA ASP A 184 10.05 -17.91 6.70
C ASP A 184 9.45 -17.26 5.43
N ILE A 185 8.61 -18.00 4.69
CA ILE A 185 7.99 -17.52 3.45
C ILE A 185 7.34 -16.17 3.68
N VAL A 186 7.78 -15.15 2.94
CA VAL A 186 7.29 -13.78 3.06
C VAL A 186 5.83 -13.67 2.62
N GLY A 187 5.49 -14.33 1.50
CA GLY A 187 4.15 -14.44 0.96
C GLY A 187 4.19 -14.90 -0.50
N GLU A 188 3.51 -15.99 -0.77
CA GLU A 188 3.31 -16.51 -2.13
C GLU A 188 1.82 -16.70 -2.36
N HIS A 189 1.37 -16.40 -3.57
CA HIS A 189 -0.02 -16.53 -3.97
C HIS A 189 -0.06 -17.14 -5.36
N LEU A 190 -0.79 -18.23 -5.49
CA LEU A 190 -1.09 -18.89 -6.75
C LEU A 190 -2.61 -18.83 -6.94
N VAL A 191 -3.07 -18.34 -8.07
CA VAL A 191 -4.45 -18.47 -8.53
C VAL A 191 -4.45 -19.37 -9.75
N GLN A 192 -5.14 -20.50 -9.65
CA GLN A 192 -5.28 -21.39 -10.78
C GLN A 192 -6.74 -21.42 -11.27
N PHE A 193 -6.89 -21.45 -12.57
CA PHE A 193 -8.14 -21.77 -13.26
C PHE A 193 -7.98 -23.10 -13.95
N ALA A 194 -8.84 -24.06 -13.60
CA ALA A 194 -8.74 -25.43 -14.12
C ALA A 194 -9.98 -25.79 -14.95
N GLY A 195 -9.75 -26.15 -16.20
CA GLY A 195 -10.74 -26.65 -17.14
C GLY A 195 -10.46 -28.10 -17.50
N LEU A 196 -11.26 -28.65 -18.42
CA LEU A 196 -11.09 -30.02 -18.89
C LEU A 196 -9.84 -30.12 -19.77
N GLY A 197 -8.82 -30.82 -19.27
CA GLY A 197 -7.57 -31.10 -20.01
C GLY A 197 -6.49 -30.04 -19.92
N GLU A 198 -6.76 -28.87 -19.30
CA GLU A 198 -5.77 -27.80 -19.14
C GLU A 198 -6.03 -26.95 -17.91
N ARG A 199 -5.04 -26.16 -17.49
CA ARG A 199 -5.16 -25.15 -16.44
C ARG A 199 -4.25 -23.96 -16.72
N VAL A 200 -4.67 -22.79 -16.20
CA VAL A 200 -3.91 -21.55 -16.19
C VAL A 200 -3.51 -21.23 -14.76
N GLU A 201 -2.24 -20.90 -14.53
CA GLU A 201 -1.73 -20.53 -13.22
C GLU A 201 -1.16 -19.10 -13.27
N LEU A 202 -1.59 -18.25 -12.34
CA LEU A 202 -1.09 -16.90 -12.12
C LEU A 202 -0.41 -16.87 -10.75
N VAL A 203 0.88 -16.54 -10.71
CA VAL A 203 1.70 -16.68 -9.50
C VAL A 203 2.41 -15.40 -9.15
N HIS A 204 2.36 -15.02 -7.87
CA HIS A 204 3.19 -13.96 -7.29
C HIS A 204 3.97 -14.52 -6.10
N ARG A 205 5.27 -14.23 -6.04
CA ARG A 205 6.15 -14.57 -4.91
C ARG A 205 6.88 -13.34 -4.41
N ALA A 206 6.73 -13.04 -3.13
CA ALA A 206 7.46 -11.98 -2.46
C ALA A 206 8.79 -12.51 -1.92
N SER A 207 9.92 -11.97 -2.40
CA SER A 207 11.26 -12.32 -1.90
C SER A 207 11.67 -11.52 -0.67
N ASN A 208 11.13 -10.31 -0.49
CA ASN A 208 11.35 -9.46 0.68
C ASN A 208 10.17 -8.51 0.89
N ARG A 209 10.12 -7.86 2.06
CA ARG A 209 9.03 -6.93 2.40
C ARG A 209 9.19 -5.52 1.82
N ASP A 210 10.32 -5.20 1.21
CA ASP A 210 10.54 -3.90 0.56
C ASP A 210 9.59 -3.63 -0.60
N ILE A 211 9.01 -4.68 -1.18
CA ILE A 211 8.00 -4.56 -2.26
C ILE A 211 6.85 -3.63 -1.87
N PHE A 212 6.43 -3.64 -0.59
CA PHE A 212 5.35 -2.77 -0.11
C PHE A 212 5.80 -1.31 -0.01
N ALA A 213 7.01 -1.06 0.49
CA ALA A 213 7.57 0.28 0.55
C ALA A 213 7.85 0.84 -0.85
N ARG A 214 8.36 0.03 -1.77
CA ARG A 214 8.54 0.43 -3.19
C ARG A 214 7.23 0.81 -3.85
N GLY A 215 6.15 0.06 -3.63
CA GLY A 215 4.84 0.39 -4.18
C GLY A 215 4.23 1.64 -3.56
N ALA A 216 4.42 1.86 -2.24
CA ALA A 216 3.99 3.10 -1.60
C ALA A 216 4.76 4.33 -2.11
N LEU A 217 6.08 4.22 -2.33
CA LEU A 217 6.90 5.27 -2.94
C LEU A 217 6.55 5.50 -4.40
N HIS A 218 6.25 4.43 -5.16
CA HIS A 218 5.74 4.55 -6.52
C HIS A 218 4.44 5.36 -6.58
N ALA A 219 3.51 5.11 -5.64
CA ALA A 219 2.30 5.89 -5.50
C ALA A 219 2.60 7.34 -5.09
N ALA A 220 3.49 7.54 -4.12
CA ALA A 220 3.88 8.86 -3.65
C ALA A 220 4.48 9.74 -4.76
N ALA A 221 5.24 9.17 -5.68
CA ALA A 221 5.82 9.89 -6.81
C ALA A 221 4.79 10.30 -7.89
N ARG A 222 3.61 9.65 -7.94
CA ARG A 222 2.65 9.79 -9.06
C ARG A 222 1.29 10.36 -8.67
N LEU A 223 0.99 10.40 -7.38
CA LEU A 223 -0.30 10.86 -6.87
C LEU A 223 -0.41 12.39 -6.79
N PRO A 224 0.65 13.16 -6.42
CA PRO A 224 0.58 14.61 -6.39
C PRO A 224 0.19 15.20 -7.75
N GLY A 225 -0.68 16.24 -7.71
CA GLY A 225 -1.17 16.91 -8.92
C GLY A 225 -2.32 16.22 -9.65
N ARG A 226 -2.73 15.03 -9.22
CA ARG A 226 -3.97 14.39 -9.71
C ARG A 226 -5.20 15.07 -9.13
N ALA A 227 -6.33 14.91 -9.80
CA ALA A 227 -7.61 15.39 -9.29
C ALA A 227 -7.96 14.74 -7.94
N PRO A 228 -8.72 15.42 -7.06
CA PRO A 228 -9.27 14.79 -5.86
C PRO A 228 -10.00 13.50 -6.19
N GLY A 229 -9.81 12.47 -5.35
CA GLY A 229 -10.42 11.16 -5.58
C GLY A 229 -9.70 10.05 -4.82
N VAL A 230 -10.34 8.88 -4.74
CA VAL A 230 -9.74 7.63 -4.27
C VAL A 230 -9.10 6.92 -5.46
N TYR A 231 -7.81 6.65 -5.35
CA TYR A 231 -7.04 5.94 -6.36
C TYR A 231 -6.70 4.54 -5.86
N ARG A 232 -6.55 3.62 -6.80
CA ARG A 232 -5.96 2.29 -6.57
C ARG A 232 -4.55 2.27 -7.12
N LEU A 233 -3.71 1.38 -6.62
CA LEU A 233 -2.32 1.30 -7.06
C LEU A 233 -2.21 1.08 -8.59
N ARG A 234 -3.13 0.33 -9.18
CA ARG A 234 -3.22 0.11 -10.64
C ARG A 234 -3.48 1.39 -11.44
N ASP A 235 -4.18 2.36 -10.88
CA ASP A 235 -4.49 3.63 -11.55
C ASP A 235 -3.23 4.52 -11.72
N LEU A 236 -2.11 4.09 -11.12
CA LEU A 236 -0.81 4.76 -11.12
C LEU A 236 0.25 4.03 -11.95
N PHE A 237 -0.13 2.96 -12.67
CA PHE A 237 0.74 2.30 -13.65
C PHE A 237 0.83 3.15 -14.93
N GLY A 238 1.98 3.16 -15.58
CA GLY A 238 2.21 3.86 -16.86
C GLY A 238 3.37 4.80 -16.82
#